data_651a25fe6f6c65571542b2c0d22f8fc7
#
_entry.id   651a25fe6f6c65571542b2c0d22f8fc7
#
_cell.length_a   1.000
_cell.length_b   1.000
_cell.length_c   1.000
_cell.angle_alpha   90.00
_cell.angle_beta   90.00
_cell.angle_gamma   90.00
#
_symmetry.space_group_name_H-M   'P 1'
#
loop_
_entity.id
_entity.type
_entity.pdbx_description
1 polymer ?
#
loop_
_entity_poly.entity_id
_entity_poly.type
_entity_poly.pdbx_seq_one_letter_code
_entity_poly.pdbx_strand_id
1 'polypeptide(L)'
;MSDVKTSPAAEPQTAQPPVRPIAWPAGVAGVVLVIAGSFLSWSYDGSILNDLSIDFYPGGLQILAIIAAVLALVLLLAERGPLTAMGTWLDATLGLRALGAGLTLYMALIVVAISVESDGLINVNPGAYVSLAGAALILACAWMLPLRQLRDLSKARLPAWSEILAIAVMMAAVLFGAAYALGLTDAWSFILCLLFFATVIVALVRTGVITWFGHVGQRHKKVLTLAAFVVAFFFPFTQGGSDANMSIATQVLIFAATAIGLNIVVGLAGLLDLGYIAFLGSGAYVAAMLSESAFATIDWHPPFPVVVLIGACVAATLGLIIGSPTLRVSGDYLAIVTLGFGEIFRLAMFNLDGINGPLLTNGPNGIPGIPELQIGGFNFGDEHTVAGLELGRFSNYYFLLLILIAFVILVFARLNESRIGRGWVAIREDEKAAEAMGVNVFGLKVLAFAIGAFLAGLAGTIKAHQDAAVSPDQYIFLESAFLLAAVVLGGMGTIAGVLLGATILKLLPEKLRFFSEYRLMLFGLLLVLMMRFRPEGLVASRRRQLEFHEEDEELAVAVEEERLIVEEAK
;
A
#
# COMPACT_ATOMS: atom_id res chain seq x y z
N MET A 1 -13.10 -19.28 -62.77
CA MET A 1 -11.66 -19.54 -62.72
C MET A 1 -11.20 -19.08 -61.39
N SER A 2 -11.22 -19.99 -60.57
CA SER A 2 -10.32 -20.61 -59.55
C SER A 2 -9.69 -19.63 -58.57
N ASP A 3 -10.32 -19.59 -57.39
CA ASP A 3 -9.79 -19.09 -56.10
C ASP A 3 -8.44 -19.76 -55.79
N VAL A 4 -7.41 -18.95 -55.60
CA VAL A 4 -6.19 -19.38 -54.92
C VAL A 4 -6.18 -18.71 -53.55
N LYS A 5 -6.70 -19.40 -52.54
CA LYS A 5 -6.45 -19.09 -51.13
C LYS A 5 -4.97 -19.39 -50.82
N THR A 6 -4.14 -18.36 -50.77
CA THR A 6 -2.82 -18.45 -50.16
C THR A 6 -2.98 -18.52 -48.64
N SER A 7 -2.77 -19.72 -48.10
CA SER A 7 -2.64 -19.93 -46.66
C SER A 7 -1.40 -19.17 -46.17
N PRO A 8 -1.47 -18.40 -45.06
CA PRO A 8 -0.29 -17.75 -44.50
C PRO A 8 0.72 -18.83 -44.09
N ALA A 9 1.95 -18.68 -44.60
CA ALA A 9 3.06 -19.56 -44.26
C ALA A 9 3.25 -19.60 -42.73
N ALA A 10 3.27 -20.81 -42.16
CA ALA A 10 3.60 -21.02 -40.77
C ALA A 10 5.03 -20.49 -40.53
N GLU A 11 5.17 -19.50 -39.66
CA GLU A 11 6.45 -19.02 -39.17
C GLU A 11 7.28 -20.22 -38.66
N PRO A 12 8.57 -20.29 -38.96
CA PRO A 12 9.43 -21.40 -38.52
C PRO A 12 9.46 -21.37 -36.98
N GLN A 13 8.93 -22.41 -36.35
CA GLN A 13 9.11 -22.67 -34.93
C GLN A 13 10.62 -22.71 -34.65
N THR A 14 11.15 -21.64 -34.06
CA THR A 14 12.53 -21.59 -33.59
C THR A 14 12.76 -22.76 -32.64
N ALA A 15 13.62 -23.70 -33.02
CA ALA A 15 13.96 -24.88 -32.25
C ALA A 15 14.41 -24.45 -30.85
N GLN A 16 13.66 -24.86 -29.81
CA GLN A 16 14.02 -24.58 -28.43
C GLN A 16 15.42 -25.13 -28.15
N PRO A 17 16.31 -24.36 -27.51
CA PRO A 17 17.63 -24.82 -27.17
C PRO A 17 17.52 -26.08 -26.27
N PRO A 18 18.39 -27.10 -26.47
CA PRO A 18 18.31 -28.34 -25.74
C PRO A 18 18.51 -28.10 -24.25
N VAL A 19 17.55 -28.53 -23.45
CA VAL A 19 17.62 -28.42 -21.99
C VAL A 19 18.76 -29.27 -21.48
N ARG A 20 19.73 -28.66 -20.80
CA ARG A 20 20.82 -29.39 -20.16
C ARG A 20 20.26 -30.35 -19.11
N PRO A 21 20.53 -31.67 -19.18
CA PRO A 21 19.91 -32.66 -18.28
C PRO A 21 20.25 -32.43 -16.80
N ILE A 22 21.34 -31.72 -16.51
CA ILE A 22 21.84 -31.41 -15.17
C ILE A 22 21.07 -30.26 -14.51
N ALA A 23 20.36 -29.40 -15.27
CA ALA A 23 19.72 -28.21 -14.71
C ALA A 23 18.67 -28.53 -13.61
N TRP A 24 17.76 -29.45 -13.90
CA TRP A 24 16.69 -29.79 -12.95
C TRP A 24 17.20 -30.43 -11.64
N PRO A 25 18.05 -31.48 -11.64
CA PRO A 25 18.62 -32.02 -10.41
C PRO A 25 19.46 -31.02 -9.62
N ALA A 26 20.18 -30.09 -10.28
CA ALA A 26 20.90 -29.04 -9.60
C ALA A 26 19.96 -28.07 -8.86
N GLY A 27 18.81 -27.72 -9.46
CA GLY A 27 17.79 -26.91 -8.79
C GLY A 27 17.20 -27.59 -7.55
N VAL A 28 16.88 -28.88 -7.65
CA VAL A 28 16.38 -29.66 -6.51
C VAL A 28 17.44 -29.77 -5.41
N ALA A 29 18.70 -30.03 -5.77
CA ALA A 29 19.81 -30.02 -4.81
C ALA A 29 19.96 -28.65 -4.11
N GLY A 30 19.82 -27.55 -4.87
CA GLY A 30 19.82 -26.21 -4.32
C GLY A 30 18.71 -25.99 -3.28
N VAL A 31 17.48 -26.43 -3.57
CA VAL A 31 16.37 -26.38 -2.62
C VAL A 31 16.66 -27.15 -1.35
N VAL A 32 17.16 -28.37 -1.49
CA VAL A 32 17.53 -29.23 -0.32
C VAL A 32 18.61 -28.55 0.52
N LEU A 33 19.62 -27.94 -0.11
CA LEU A 33 20.68 -27.21 0.61
C LEU A 33 20.14 -25.98 1.34
N VAL A 34 19.24 -25.20 0.76
CA VAL A 34 18.61 -24.06 1.46
C VAL A 34 17.83 -24.54 2.66
N ILE A 35 16.99 -25.57 2.50
CA ILE A 35 16.20 -26.11 3.60
C ILE A 35 17.12 -26.69 4.70
N ALA A 36 18.08 -27.54 4.35
CA ALA A 36 19.00 -28.14 5.32
C ALA A 36 19.85 -27.08 6.03
N GLY A 37 20.36 -26.07 5.29
CA GLY A 37 21.12 -24.96 5.85
C GLY A 37 20.27 -24.07 6.77
N SER A 38 18.96 -23.96 6.53
CA SER A 38 18.05 -23.19 7.39
C SER A 38 17.74 -23.89 8.72
N PHE A 39 17.91 -25.21 8.83
CA PHE A 39 17.85 -25.94 10.10
C PHE A 39 19.18 -25.91 10.86
N LEU A 40 20.26 -25.49 10.21
CA LEU A 40 21.53 -25.27 10.89
C LEU A 40 21.59 -23.82 11.39
N SER A 41 22.35 -23.58 12.46
CA SER A 41 22.56 -22.23 12.94
C SER A 41 23.29 -21.35 11.90
N TRP A 42 22.87 -20.08 11.77
CA TRP A 42 23.53 -19.09 10.88
C TRP A 42 24.48 -18.19 11.63
N SER A 43 24.30 -18.05 12.96
CA SER A 43 25.14 -17.28 13.85
C SER A 43 25.49 -18.06 15.10
N TYR A 44 26.56 -17.70 15.78
CA TYR A 44 26.94 -18.24 17.08
C TYR A 44 26.13 -17.64 18.23
N ASP A 45 25.57 -16.46 18.04
CA ASP A 45 24.76 -15.76 19.03
C ASP A 45 23.33 -15.57 18.50
N GLY A 46 22.33 -16.01 19.25
CA GLY A 46 20.91 -15.88 18.93
C GLY A 46 20.37 -14.44 19.06
N SER A 47 21.13 -13.54 19.71
CA SER A 47 20.75 -12.13 19.83
C SER A 47 21.00 -11.33 18.52
N ILE A 48 21.85 -11.87 17.63
CA ILE A 48 22.12 -11.25 16.34
C ILE A 48 20.86 -11.30 15.47
N LEU A 49 20.49 -10.15 14.91
CA LEU A 49 19.25 -9.94 14.14
C LEU A 49 17.96 -10.24 14.91
N ASN A 50 18.01 -10.53 16.21
CA ASN A 50 16.88 -10.81 17.10
C ASN A 50 15.81 -11.81 16.59
N ASP A 51 16.07 -12.51 15.49
CA ASP A 51 15.13 -13.41 14.81
C ASP A 51 15.82 -14.64 14.18
N LEU A 52 17.07 -14.90 14.55
CA LEU A 52 17.80 -16.10 14.19
C LEU A 52 17.77 -17.10 15.35
N SER A 53 17.60 -18.37 15.02
CA SER A 53 17.74 -19.46 15.99
C SER A 53 19.11 -20.12 15.85
N ILE A 54 19.74 -20.41 16.99
CA ILE A 54 20.96 -21.23 17.08
C ILE A 54 20.63 -22.71 17.28
N ASP A 55 19.37 -23.02 17.65
CA ASP A 55 18.85 -24.35 17.83
C ASP A 55 18.42 -24.96 16.48
N PHE A 56 18.09 -26.26 16.49
CA PHE A 56 17.60 -26.96 15.29
C PHE A 56 16.21 -26.45 14.79
N TYR A 57 15.50 -25.69 15.60
CA TYR A 57 14.25 -25.02 15.21
C TYR A 57 14.58 -23.69 14.52
N PRO A 58 14.18 -23.49 13.24
CA PRO A 58 14.52 -22.26 12.52
C PRO A 58 13.80 -21.05 13.12
N GLY A 59 14.51 -19.92 13.23
CA GLY A 59 13.95 -18.60 13.53
C GLY A 59 13.16 -18.03 12.34
N GLY A 60 12.55 -16.86 12.51
CA GLY A 60 11.65 -16.31 11.49
C GLY A 60 12.34 -16.04 10.16
N LEU A 61 13.55 -15.46 10.14
CA LEU A 61 14.31 -15.22 8.89
C LEU A 61 14.71 -16.55 8.21
N GLN A 62 15.01 -17.58 8.98
CA GLN A 62 15.28 -18.92 8.48
C GLN A 62 14.01 -19.57 7.88
N ILE A 63 12.85 -19.35 8.51
CA ILE A 63 11.55 -19.81 8.00
C ILE A 63 11.23 -19.11 6.65
N LEU A 64 11.52 -17.83 6.51
CA LEU A 64 11.33 -17.13 5.24
C LEU A 64 12.17 -17.75 4.10
N ALA A 65 13.42 -18.13 4.38
CA ALA A 65 14.26 -18.84 3.42
C ALA A 65 13.67 -20.21 3.04
N ILE A 66 13.13 -20.95 4.01
CA ILE A 66 12.44 -22.23 3.76
C ILE A 66 11.20 -22.01 2.86
N ILE A 67 10.39 -20.99 3.13
CA ILE A 67 9.22 -20.65 2.31
C ILE A 67 9.65 -20.36 0.87
N ALA A 68 10.70 -19.56 0.67
CA ALA A 68 11.23 -19.28 -0.67
C ALA A 68 11.74 -20.56 -1.37
N ALA A 69 12.42 -21.45 -0.65
CA ALA A 69 12.90 -22.72 -1.18
C ALA A 69 11.72 -23.65 -1.56
N VAL A 70 10.67 -23.70 -0.77
CA VAL A 70 9.44 -24.46 -1.09
C VAL A 70 8.74 -23.88 -2.32
N LEU A 71 8.65 -22.57 -2.45
CA LEU A 71 8.12 -21.92 -3.66
C LEU A 71 8.98 -22.25 -4.88
N ALA A 72 10.32 -22.24 -4.76
CA ALA A 72 11.22 -22.67 -5.82
C ALA A 72 11.01 -24.13 -6.21
N LEU A 73 10.79 -25.02 -5.22
CA LEU A 73 10.46 -26.43 -5.47
C LEU A 73 9.16 -26.56 -6.27
N VAL A 74 8.11 -25.85 -5.88
CA VAL A 74 6.83 -25.87 -6.61
C VAL A 74 7.01 -25.44 -8.07
N LEU A 75 7.79 -24.38 -8.33
CA LEU A 75 8.09 -23.92 -9.68
C LEU A 75 8.93 -24.94 -10.47
N LEU A 76 9.91 -25.60 -9.84
CA LEU A 76 10.70 -26.68 -10.45
C LEU A 76 9.83 -27.91 -10.79
N LEU A 77 8.90 -28.28 -9.91
CA LEU A 77 7.96 -29.39 -10.15
C LEU A 77 6.91 -29.04 -11.23
N ALA A 78 6.56 -27.77 -11.37
CA ALA A 78 5.70 -27.27 -12.45
C ALA A 78 6.43 -27.30 -13.80
N GLU A 79 7.77 -27.15 -13.83
CA GLU A 79 8.56 -27.21 -15.05
C GLU A 79 8.76 -28.65 -15.57
N ARG A 80 9.11 -29.61 -14.69
CA ARG A 80 9.45 -31.00 -15.05
C ARG A 80 9.03 -32.04 -14.04
N GLY A 81 7.93 -31.86 -13.31
CA GLY A 81 7.51 -32.80 -12.26
C GLY A 81 6.05 -33.19 -12.36
N PRO A 82 5.47 -33.67 -11.29
CA PRO A 82 4.06 -34.05 -11.22
C PRO A 82 3.10 -32.85 -11.41
N LEU A 83 3.61 -31.61 -11.29
CA LEU A 83 2.84 -30.38 -11.43
C LEU A 83 2.96 -29.73 -12.83
N THR A 84 3.38 -30.48 -13.84
CA THR A 84 3.51 -29.96 -15.23
C THR A 84 2.20 -29.41 -15.78
N ALA A 85 1.05 -29.86 -15.29
CA ALA A 85 -0.25 -29.25 -15.62
C ALA A 85 -0.31 -27.77 -15.18
N MET A 86 0.33 -27.39 -14.07
CA MET A 86 0.47 -25.98 -13.65
C MET A 86 1.48 -25.23 -14.53
N GLY A 87 2.55 -25.88 -14.98
CA GLY A 87 3.56 -25.31 -15.89
C GLY A 87 3.02 -24.96 -17.28
N THR A 88 1.84 -25.45 -17.67
CA THR A 88 1.15 -24.99 -18.88
C THR A 88 0.45 -23.64 -18.70
N TRP A 89 0.30 -23.18 -17.45
CA TRP A 89 -0.47 -22.00 -17.06
C TRP A 89 0.43 -20.91 -16.49
N LEU A 90 1.57 -21.28 -15.89
CA LEU A 90 2.49 -20.38 -15.21
C LEU A 90 3.81 -20.32 -15.96
N ASP A 91 4.44 -19.13 -16.01
CA ASP A 91 5.84 -19.02 -16.43
C ASP A 91 6.77 -19.39 -15.27
N ALA A 92 6.91 -20.71 -15.06
CA ALA A 92 7.71 -21.24 -13.95
C ALA A 92 9.18 -20.81 -14.06
N THR A 93 9.73 -20.70 -15.28
CA THR A 93 11.14 -20.34 -15.49
C THR A 93 11.42 -18.89 -15.13
N LEU A 94 10.58 -17.93 -15.56
CA LEU A 94 10.74 -16.52 -15.18
C LEU A 94 10.54 -16.29 -13.68
N GLY A 95 9.55 -16.97 -13.08
CA GLY A 95 9.35 -16.95 -11.64
C GLY A 95 10.55 -17.51 -10.88
N LEU A 96 11.12 -18.62 -11.35
CA LEU A 96 12.30 -19.24 -10.74
C LEU A 96 13.55 -18.35 -10.84
N ARG A 97 13.73 -17.64 -11.97
CA ARG A 97 14.84 -16.66 -12.13
C ARG A 97 14.71 -15.53 -11.13
N ALA A 98 13.53 -14.96 -10.99
CA ALA A 98 13.27 -13.88 -10.04
C ALA A 98 13.45 -14.33 -8.58
N LEU A 99 12.88 -15.50 -8.23
CA LEU A 99 12.97 -16.06 -6.89
C LEU A 99 14.40 -16.46 -6.54
N GLY A 100 15.13 -17.11 -7.48
CA GLY A 100 16.52 -17.49 -7.28
C GLY A 100 17.45 -16.30 -7.11
N ALA A 101 17.28 -15.25 -7.93
CA ALA A 101 18.05 -14.01 -7.79
C ALA A 101 17.77 -13.30 -6.44
N GLY A 102 16.50 -13.16 -6.08
CA GLY A 102 16.11 -12.53 -4.82
C GLY A 102 16.54 -13.34 -3.60
N LEU A 103 16.40 -14.67 -3.63
CA LEU A 103 16.85 -15.53 -2.52
C LEU A 103 18.38 -15.50 -2.36
N THR A 104 19.12 -15.45 -3.47
CA THR A 104 20.59 -15.33 -3.42
C THR A 104 20.99 -13.98 -2.80
N LEU A 105 20.33 -12.89 -3.21
CA LEU A 105 20.56 -11.56 -2.62
C LEU A 105 20.18 -11.54 -1.15
N TYR A 106 19.05 -12.13 -0.78
CA TYR A 106 18.59 -12.26 0.60
C TYR A 106 19.62 -12.98 1.47
N MET A 107 20.10 -14.13 1.06
CA MET A 107 21.12 -14.88 1.79
C MET A 107 22.46 -14.15 1.85
N ALA A 108 22.87 -13.48 0.78
CA ALA A 108 24.08 -12.67 0.78
C ALA A 108 24.01 -11.50 1.77
N LEU A 109 22.86 -10.80 1.82
CA LEU A 109 22.65 -9.71 2.78
C LEU A 109 22.54 -10.21 4.22
N ILE A 110 22.00 -11.40 4.47
CA ILE A 110 22.03 -12.02 5.81
C ILE A 110 23.47 -12.27 6.27
N VAL A 111 24.32 -12.83 5.40
CA VAL A 111 25.76 -13.03 5.72
C VAL A 111 26.44 -11.69 6.02
N VAL A 112 26.15 -10.64 5.25
CA VAL A 112 26.67 -9.29 5.50
C VAL A 112 26.14 -8.73 6.82
N ALA A 113 24.85 -8.84 7.09
CA ALA A 113 24.23 -8.33 8.32
C ALA A 113 24.81 -9.01 9.57
N ILE A 114 24.90 -10.35 9.56
CA ILE A 114 25.55 -11.10 10.65
C ILE A 114 27.01 -10.65 10.82
N SER A 115 27.74 -10.50 9.72
CA SER A 115 29.15 -10.06 9.76
C SER A 115 29.32 -8.64 10.30
N VAL A 116 28.39 -7.73 10.04
CA VAL A 116 28.44 -6.35 10.55
C VAL A 116 28.11 -6.32 12.04
N GLU A 117 27.10 -7.08 12.49
CA GLU A 117 26.70 -7.10 13.91
C GLU A 117 27.66 -7.91 14.79
N SER A 118 28.33 -8.92 14.23
CA SER A 118 29.22 -9.80 14.97
C SER A 118 30.71 -9.48 14.82
N ASP A 119 31.06 -8.31 14.27
CA ASP A 119 32.43 -7.85 14.04
C ASP A 119 33.31 -8.79 13.20
N GLY A 120 32.70 -9.52 12.25
CA GLY A 120 33.47 -10.27 11.26
C GLY A 120 32.80 -11.49 10.65
N LEU A 121 33.25 -11.85 9.43
CA LEU A 121 32.77 -13.04 8.69
C LEU A 121 33.09 -14.36 9.41
N ILE A 122 34.03 -14.37 10.35
CA ILE A 122 34.42 -15.58 11.10
C ILE A 122 33.30 -16.04 12.05
N ASN A 123 32.41 -15.14 12.42
CA ASN A 123 31.28 -15.39 13.31
C ASN A 123 30.01 -15.86 12.59
N VAL A 124 30.06 -15.99 11.26
CA VAL A 124 29.00 -16.57 10.45
C VAL A 124 29.12 -18.10 10.44
N ASN A 125 28.08 -18.78 10.88
CA ASN A 125 28.04 -20.23 10.94
C ASN A 125 27.88 -20.90 9.56
N PRO A 126 28.32 -22.15 9.40
CA PRO A 126 28.23 -22.90 8.13
C PRO A 126 26.83 -22.98 7.54
N GLY A 127 25.77 -22.95 8.36
CA GLY A 127 24.37 -23.00 7.89
C GLY A 127 24.03 -21.87 6.93
N ALA A 128 24.50 -20.66 7.18
CA ALA A 128 24.30 -19.52 6.28
C ALA A 128 25.00 -19.70 4.94
N TYR A 129 26.24 -20.19 4.93
CA TYR A 129 26.98 -20.44 3.69
C TYR A 129 26.38 -21.59 2.87
N VAL A 130 25.89 -22.65 3.53
CA VAL A 130 25.19 -23.77 2.87
C VAL A 130 23.90 -23.27 2.20
N SER A 131 23.13 -22.44 2.90
CA SER A 131 21.91 -21.85 2.36
C SER A 131 22.21 -20.89 1.20
N LEU A 132 23.27 -20.08 1.28
CA LEU A 132 23.71 -19.20 0.20
C LEU A 132 24.14 -20.01 -1.04
N ALA A 133 24.92 -21.08 -0.85
CA ALA A 133 25.31 -21.96 -1.96
C ALA A 133 24.09 -22.64 -2.60
N GLY A 134 23.12 -23.05 -1.79
CA GLY A 134 21.84 -23.61 -2.26
C GLY A 134 21.03 -22.59 -3.09
N ALA A 135 20.95 -21.35 -2.64
CA ALA A 135 20.28 -20.26 -3.36
C ALA A 135 20.97 -19.95 -4.72
N ALA A 136 22.31 -19.91 -4.73
CA ALA A 136 23.07 -19.73 -5.96
C ALA A 136 22.87 -20.88 -6.95
N LEU A 137 22.73 -22.12 -6.49
CA LEU A 137 22.41 -23.27 -7.34
C LEU A 137 21.00 -23.17 -7.93
N ILE A 138 20.01 -22.71 -7.17
CA ILE A 138 18.65 -22.45 -7.69
C ILE A 138 18.72 -21.40 -8.80
N LEU A 139 19.46 -20.32 -8.59
CA LEU A 139 19.65 -19.27 -9.59
C LEU A 139 20.33 -19.81 -10.86
N ALA A 140 21.43 -20.55 -10.72
CA ALA A 140 22.14 -21.15 -11.83
C ALA A 140 21.25 -22.12 -12.62
N CYS A 141 20.46 -22.96 -11.94
CA CYS A 141 19.45 -23.81 -12.56
C CYS A 141 18.45 -22.99 -13.37
N ALA A 142 17.91 -21.92 -12.81
CA ALA A 142 16.90 -21.08 -13.46
C ALA A 142 17.42 -20.42 -14.77
N TRP A 143 18.71 -20.08 -14.83
CA TRP A 143 19.33 -19.56 -16.05
C TRP A 143 19.62 -20.64 -17.11
N MET A 144 19.77 -21.91 -16.71
CA MET A 144 19.95 -23.04 -17.61
C MET A 144 18.65 -23.55 -18.23
N LEU A 145 17.49 -23.16 -17.65
CA LEU A 145 16.17 -23.55 -18.14
C LEU A 145 15.74 -22.64 -19.31
N PRO A 146 15.11 -23.21 -20.37
CA PRO A 146 14.64 -22.43 -21.51
C PRO A 146 13.44 -21.56 -21.10
N LEU A 147 13.36 -20.37 -21.69
CA LEU A 147 12.17 -19.54 -21.60
C LEU A 147 11.07 -20.15 -22.48
N ARG A 148 9.89 -20.34 -21.92
CA ARG A 148 8.69 -20.72 -22.67
C ARG A 148 7.89 -19.47 -23.04
N GLN A 149 7.26 -19.50 -24.22
CA GLN A 149 6.33 -18.44 -24.60
C GLN A 149 5.08 -18.55 -23.73
N LEU A 150 4.72 -17.42 -23.10
CA LEU A 150 3.57 -17.31 -22.20
C LEU A 150 2.27 -17.62 -22.93
N ARG A 151 1.46 -18.52 -22.36
CA ARG A 151 0.02 -18.54 -22.61
C ARG A 151 -0.63 -17.45 -21.75
N ASP A 152 -1.54 -16.73 -22.37
CA ASP A 152 -2.30 -15.66 -21.69
C ASP A 152 -3.13 -16.22 -20.53
N LEU A 153 -2.62 -16.07 -19.31
CA LEU A 153 -3.26 -16.52 -18.07
C LEU A 153 -4.60 -15.81 -17.79
N SER A 154 -4.87 -14.70 -18.47
CA SER A 154 -6.12 -13.94 -18.29
C SER A 154 -7.37 -14.78 -18.57
N LYS A 155 -7.23 -15.81 -19.40
CA LYS A 155 -8.32 -16.71 -19.82
C LYS A 155 -8.47 -17.98 -18.95
N ALA A 156 -7.53 -18.22 -18.02
CA ALA A 156 -7.60 -19.40 -17.15
C ALA A 156 -8.77 -19.28 -16.16
N ARG A 157 -9.68 -20.23 -16.20
CA ARG A 157 -10.82 -20.34 -15.27
C ARG A 157 -10.68 -21.61 -14.46
N LEU A 158 -10.52 -21.45 -13.17
CA LEU A 158 -10.59 -22.53 -12.21
C LEU A 158 -12.02 -22.68 -11.66
N PRO A 159 -12.37 -23.81 -11.02
CA PRO A 159 -13.62 -23.93 -10.29
C PRO A 159 -13.77 -22.81 -9.25
N ALA A 160 -14.99 -22.29 -9.05
CA ALA A 160 -15.22 -21.15 -8.17
C ALA A 160 -14.69 -21.35 -6.72
N TRP A 161 -14.79 -22.58 -6.20
CA TRP A 161 -14.28 -22.90 -4.86
C TRP A 161 -12.75 -22.74 -4.74
N SER A 162 -12.00 -23.09 -5.81
CA SER A 162 -10.53 -22.96 -5.80
C SER A 162 -10.09 -21.50 -6.00
N GLU A 163 -10.84 -20.71 -6.78
CA GLU A 163 -10.61 -19.26 -6.88
C GLU A 163 -10.87 -18.57 -5.53
N ILE A 164 -11.92 -18.96 -4.81
CA ILE A 164 -12.22 -18.43 -3.46
C ILE A 164 -11.15 -18.88 -2.45
N LEU A 165 -10.71 -20.14 -2.52
CA LEU A 165 -9.62 -20.63 -1.67
C LEU A 165 -8.31 -19.87 -1.93
N ALA A 166 -7.99 -19.58 -3.19
CA ALA A 166 -6.81 -18.78 -3.53
C ALA A 166 -6.88 -17.36 -2.93
N ILE A 167 -8.07 -16.74 -2.95
CA ILE A 167 -8.29 -15.44 -2.27
C ILE A 167 -8.03 -15.59 -0.76
N ALA A 168 -8.59 -16.61 -0.12
CA ALA A 168 -8.43 -16.83 1.32
C ALA A 168 -6.97 -17.06 1.71
N VAL A 169 -6.25 -17.91 0.96
CA VAL A 169 -4.82 -18.20 1.19
C VAL A 169 -3.96 -16.94 1.00
N MET A 170 -4.21 -16.18 -0.08
CA MET A 170 -3.47 -14.94 -0.33
C MET A 170 -3.72 -13.92 0.78
N MET A 171 -4.96 -13.76 1.22
CA MET A 171 -5.32 -12.84 2.31
C MET A 171 -4.73 -13.28 3.65
N ALA A 172 -4.71 -14.59 3.95
CA ALA A 172 -4.02 -15.12 5.12
C ALA A 172 -2.51 -14.87 5.06
N ALA A 173 -1.89 -15.07 3.90
CA ALA A 173 -0.46 -14.77 3.72
C ALA A 173 -0.16 -13.28 3.94
N VAL A 174 -1.03 -12.37 3.49
CA VAL A 174 -0.91 -10.93 3.76
C VAL A 174 -1.05 -10.64 5.26
N LEU A 175 -2.02 -11.26 5.94
CA LEU A 175 -2.22 -11.08 7.39
C LEU A 175 -0.96 -11.49 8.17
N PHE A 176 -0.51 -12.73 7.99
CA PHE A 176 0.64 -13.25 8.73
C PHE A 176 1.94 -12.53 8.34
N GLY A 177 2.10 -12.17 7.05
CA GLY A 177 3.26 -11.40 6.59
C GLY A 177 3.31 -9.99 7.20
N ALA A 178 2.17 -9.29 7.24
CA ALA A 178 2.07 -7.98 7.88
C ALA A 178 2.28 -8.06 9.40
N ALA A 179 1.69 -9.07 10.04
CA ALA A 179 1.85 -9.32 11.47
C ALA A 179 3.32 -9.56 11.83
N TYR A 180 3.99 -10.42 11.07
CA TYR A 180 5.41 -10.72 11.27
C TYR A 180 6.28 -9.48 11.04
N ALA A 181 6.09 -8.76 9.92
CA ALA A 181 6.86 -7.56 9.63
C ALA A 181 6.70 -6.46 10.70
N LEU A 182 5.49 -6.31 11.25
CA LEU A 182 5.24 -5.35 12.34
C LEU A 182 5.89 -5.79 13.65
N GLY A 183 5.99 -7.09 13.91
CA GLY A 183 6.63 -7.66 15.09
C GLY A 183 8.14 -7.49 15.14
N LEU A 184 8.80 -7.29 13.99
CA LEU A 184 10.25 -7.11 13.95
C LEU A 184 10.66 -5.77 14.56
N THR A 185 11.56 -5.82 15.52
CA THR A 185 12.08 -4.63 16.23
C THR A 185 13.43 -4.17 15.67
N ASP A 186 14.21 -5.11 15.11
CA ASP A 186 15.50 -4.82 14.51
C ASP A 186 15.37 -4.36 13.05
N ALA A 187 16.17 -3.36 12.66
CA ALA A 187 16.12 -2.75 11.34
C ALA A 187 16.66 -3.67 10.23
N TRP A 188 17.72 -4.43 10.50
CA TRP A 188 18.25 -5.38 9.53
C TRP A 188 17.24 -6.48 9.23
N SER A 189 16.64 -7.05 10.28
CA SER A 189 15.59 -8.06 10.16
C SER A 189 14.39 -7.53 9.38
N PHE A 190 13.99 -6.28 9.60
CA PHE A 190 12.91 -5.64 8.84
C PHE A 190 13.26 -5.43 7.36
N ILE A 191 14.48 -4.96 7.05
CA ILE A 191 14.95 -4.80 5.66
C ILE A 191 15.00 -6.14 4.94
N LEU A 192 15.53 -7.18 5.59
CA LEU A 192 15.58 -8.54 5.04
C LEU A 192 14.17 -9.10 4.80
N CYS A 193 13.25 -8.87 5.73
CA CYS A 193 11.85 -9.23 5.57
C CYS A 193 11.21 -8.53 4.36
N LEU A 194 11.44 -7.22 4.18
CA LEU A 194 10.96 -6.49 3.00
C LEU A 194 11.56 -7.03 1.70
N LEU A 195 12.84 -7.34 1.69
CA LEU A 195 13.50 -7.94 0.53
C LEU A 195 12.90 -9.30 0.17
N PHE A 196 12.60 -10.13 1.18
CA PHE A 196 11.90 -11.39 0.96
C PHE A 196 10.53 -11.18 0.32
N PHE A 197 9.70 -10.30 0.87
CA PHE A 197 8.38 -10.01 0.28
C PHE A 197 8.48 -9.42 -1.12
N ALA A 198 9.42 -8.50 -1.35
CA ALA A 198 9.68 -7.96 -2.68
C ALA A 198 10.07 -9.08 -3.67
N THR A 199 10.93 -10.01 -3.25
CA THR A 199 11.35 -11.17 -4.05
C THR A 199 10.16 -12.06 -4.42
N VAL A 200 9.32 -12.40 -3.44
CA VAL A 200 8.11 -13.22 -3.66
C VAL A 200 7.13 -12.50 -4.58
N ILE A 201 6.87 -11.21 -4.36
CA ILE A 201 5.98 -10.41 -5.21
C ILE A 201 6.50 -10.37 -6.66
N VAL A 202 7.80 -10.08 -6.86
CA VAL A 202 8.40 -10.07 -8.20
C VAL A 202 8.30 -11.46 -8.85
N ALA A 203 8.55 -12.53 -8.12
CA ALA A 203 8.39 -13.88 -8.63
C ALA A 203 6.94 -14.17 -9.04
N LEU A 204 5.95 -13.80 -8.21
CA LEU A 204 4.52 -13.96 -8.53
C LEU A 204 4.06 -13.09 -9.71
N VAL A 205 4.62 -11.89 -9.88
CA VAL A 205 4.39 -11.06 -11.08
C VAL A 205 4.97 -11.74 -12.32
N ARG A 206 6.20 -12.23 -12.24
CA ARG A 206 6.89 -12.88 -13.36
C ARG A 206 6.27 -14.21 -13.77
N THR A 207 5.67 -14.94 -12.84
CA THR A 207 4.89 -16.15 -13.14
C THR A 207 3.51 -15.86 -13.74
N GLY A 208 3.02 -14.61 -13.69
CA GLY A 208 1.67 -14.23 -14.11
C GLY A 208 0.58 -14.50 -13.07
N VAL A 209 0.91 -15.03 -11.88
CA VAL A 209 -0.05 -15.31 -10.79
C VAL A 209 -0.77 -14.04 -10.34
N ILE A 210 -0.05 -12.92 -10.19
CA ILE A 210 -0.67 -11.65 -9.75
C ILE A 210 -1.68 -11.15 -10.80
N THR A 211 -1.38 -11.25 -12.09
CA THR A 211 -2.30 -10.88 -13.17
C THR A 211 -3.55 -11.76 -13.13
N TRP A 212 -3.39 -13.07 -12.99
CA TRP A 212 -4.51 -14.00 -12.81
C TRP A 212 -5.34 -13.68 -11.55
N PHE A 213 -4.68 -13.44 -10.41
CA PHE A 213 -5.34 -13.06 -9.16
C PHE A 213 -6.13 -11.75 -9.29
N GLY A 214 -5.62 -10.77 -10.04
CA GLY A 214 -6.34 -9.55 -10.38
C GLY A 214 -7.67 -9.83 -11.11
N HIS A 215 -7.68 -10.78 -12.06
CA HIS A 215 -8.90 -11.19 -12.76
C HIS A 215 -9.86 -11.97 -11.85
N VAL A 216 -9.33 -12.87 -11.00
CA VAL A 216 -10.13 -13.60 -10.00
C VAL A 216 -10.75 -12.62 -9.00
N GLY A 217 -9.99 -11.65 -8.51
CA GLY A 217 -10.46 -10.61 -7.62
C GLY A 217 -11.60 -9.76 -8.23
N GLN A 218 -11.53 -9.48 -9.53
CA GLN A 218 -12.61 -8.79 -10.24
C GLN A 218 -13.87 -9.64 -10.37
N ARG A 219 -13.74 -10.96 -10.63
CA ARG A 219 -14.88 -11.89 -10.70
C ARG A 219 -15.55 -12.05 -9.34
N HIS A 220 -14.76 -12.15 -8.26
CA HIS A 220 -15.21 -12.37 -6.89
C HIS A 220 -15.02 -11.14 -6.00
N LYS A 221 -15.28 -9.92 -6.53
CA LYS A 221 -15.04 -8.65 -5.84
C LYS A 221 -15.64 -8.60 -4.43
N LYS A 222 -16.85 -9.15 -4.24
CA LYS A 222 -17.51 -9.19 -2.92
C LYS A 222 -16.76 -10.09 -1.93
N VAL A 223 -16.26 -11.24 -2.39
CA VAL A 223 -15.50 -12.18 -1.55
C VAL A 223 -14.15 -11.58 -1.18
N LEU A 224 -13.46 -10.96 -2.14
CA LEU A 224 -12.18 -10.29 -1.89
C LEU A 224 -12.33 -9.15 -0.87
N THR A 225 -13.36 -8.31 -1.02
CA THR A 225 -13.63 -7.22 -0.07
C THR A 225 -13.95 -7.76 1.32
N LEU A 226 -14.80 -8.79 1.42
CA LEU A 226 -15.11 -9.44 2.70
C LEU A 226 -13.85 -10.04 3.34
N ALA A 227 -13.04 -10.76 2.56
CA ALA A 227 -11.80 -11.36 3.05
C ALA A 227 -10.81 -10.29 3.56
N ALA A 228 -10.69 -9.15 2.88
CA ALA A 228 -9.86 -8.03 3.32
C ALA A 228 -10.34 -7.46 4.67
N PHE A 229 -11.65 -7.29 4.87
CA PHE A 229 -12.19 -6.85 6.16
C PHE A 229 -12.03 -7.90 7.27
N VAL A 230 -12.20 -9.19 6.96
CA VAL A 230 -11.94 -10.28 7.91
C VAL A 230 -10.47 -10.27 8.36
N VAL A 231 -9.55 -10.14 7.41
CA VAL A 231 -8.10 -10.03 7.71
C VAL A 231 -7.81 -8.82 8.59
N ALA A 232 -8.35 -7.65 8.23
CA ALA A 232 -8.18 -6.43 9.03
C ALA A 232 -8.79 -6.58 10.43
N PHE A 233 -9.94 -7.24 10.57
CA PHE A 233 -10.57 -7.50 11.86
C PHE A 233 -9.73 -8.43 12.76
N PHE A 234 -9.12 -9.48 12.18
CA PHE A 234 -8.28 -10.43 12.95
C PHE A 234 -6.87 -9.91 13.21
N PHE A 235 -6.45 -8.82 12.57
CA PHE A 235 -5.09 -8.29 12.70
C PHE A 235 -4.68 -7.98 14.15
N PRO A 236 -5.48 -7.31 15.03
CA PRO A 236 -5.09 -7.05 16.42
C PRO A 236 -4.78 -8.32 17.21
N PHE A 237 -5.51 -9.41 16.95
CA PHE A 237 -5.29 -10.69 17.63
C PHE A 237 -3.94 -11.34 17.27
N THR A 238 -3.32 -10.96 16.16
CA THR A 238 -2.00 -11.44 15.75
C THR A 238 -0.85 -10.68 16.42
N GLN A 239 -1.14 -9.55 17.07
CA GLN A 239 -0.11 -8.68 17.68
C GLN A 239 0.18 -9.01 19.15
N GLY A 240 -0.52 -9.99 19.74
CA GLY A 240 -0.27 -10.46 21.11
C GLY A 240 -0.39 -9.36 22.18
N GLY A 241 -1.25 -8.35 21.98
CA GLY A 241 -1.45 -7.26 22.93
C GLY A 241 -0.39 -6.13 22.85
N SER A 242 0.45 -6.08 21.80
CA SER A 242 1.46 -5.04 21.65
C SER A 242 0.83 -3.68 21.32
N ASP A 243 0.77 -2.78 22.30
CA ASP A 243 0.28 -1.40 22.10
C ASP A 243 1.14 -0.60 21.11
N ALA A 244 2.45 -0.83 21.08
CA ALA A 244 3.33 -0.16 20.13
C ALA A 244 2.98 -0.49 18.68
N ASN A 245 2.78 -1.77 18.35
CA ASN A 245 2.38 -2.19 17.01
C ASN A 245 0.97 -1.71 16.66
N MET A 246 0.05 -1.74 17.62
CA MET A 246 -1.31 -1.26 17.41
C MET A 246 -1.39 0.25 17.26
N SER A 247 -0.52 1.03 17.94
CA SER A 247 -0.37 2.46 17.72
C SER A 247 0.04 2.79 16.28
N ILE A 248 1.02 2.06 15.73
CA ILE A 248 1.41 2.22 14.32
C ILE A 248 0.24 1.89 13.39
N ALA A 249 -0.46 0.79 13.66
CA ALA A 249 -1.59 0.36 12.83
C ALA A 249 -2.74 1.38 12.84
N THR A 250 -3.07 1.99 13.99
CA THR A 250 -4.09 3.04 14.09
C THR A 250 -3.68 4.30 13.32
N GLN A 251 -2.43 4.72 13.41
CA GLN A 251 -1.91 5.85 12.63
C GLN A 251 -1.98 5.59 11.12
N VAL A 252 -1.68 4.37 10.69
CA VAL A 252 -1.84 3.96 9.28
C VAL A 252 -3.30 4.09 8.83
N LEU A 253 -4.27 3.65 9.64
CA LEU A 253 -5.69 3.74 9.30
C LEU A 253 -6.19 5.19 9.23
N ILE A 254 -5.79 6.06 10.18
CA ILE A 254 -6.12 7.49 10.16
C ILE A 254 -5.57 8.14 8.89
N PHE A 255 -4.31 7.88 8.60
CA PHE A 255 -3.64 8.44 7.44
C PHE A 255 -4.26 7.91 6.13
N ALA A 256 -4.59 6.62 6.08
CA ALA A 256 -5.26 6.01 4.94
C ALA A 256 -6.68 6.56 4.71
N ALA A 257 -7.47 6.75 5.77
CA ALA A 257 -8.80 7.36 5.67
C ALA A 257 -8.72 8.79 5.12
N THR A 258 -7.76 9.57 5.63
CA THR A 258 -7.49 10.94 5.17
C THR A 258 -6.99 10.95 3.71
N ALA A 259 -6.08 10.05 3.35
CA ALA A 259 -5.57 9.93 1.98
C ALA A 259 -6.65 9.49 0.97
N ILE A 260 -7.61 8.64 1.36
CA ILE A 260 -8.75 8.29 0.49
C ILE A 260 -9.65 9.52 0.29
N GLY A 261 -9.84 10.36 1.31
CA GLY A 261 -10.52 11.65 1.17
C GLY A 261 -9.80 12.56 0.17
N LEU A 262 -8.49 12.72 0.29
CA LEU A 262 -7.65 13.46 -0.66
C LEU A 262 -7.72 12.84 -2.08
N ASN A 263 -7.82 11.53 -2.20
CA ASN A 263 -7.93 10.83 -3.47
C ASN A 263 -9.24 11.17 -4.24
N ILE A 264 -10.27 11.68 -3.58
CA ILE A 264 -11.45 12.24 -4.27
C ILE A 264 -11.04 13.53 -4.98
N VAL A 265 -10.30 14.41 -4.31
CA VAL A 265 -9.88 15.71 -4.83
C VAL A 265 -8.82 15.55 -5.93
N VAL A 266 -7.73 14.84 -5.61
CA VAL A 266 -6.58 14.66 -6.52
C VAL A 266 -6.83 13.55 -7.54
N GLY A 267 -7.30 12.39 -7.08
CA GLY A 267 -7.41 11.19 -7.91
C GLY A 267 -8.61 11.18 -8.86
N LEU A 268 -9.79 11.66 -8.40
CA LEU A 268 -10.98 11.68 -9.23
C LEU A 268 -11.18 13.02 -9.94
N ALA A 269 -11.05 14.15 -9.22
CA ALA A 269 -11.30 15.48 -9.80
C ALA A 269 -10.06 16.13 -10.43
N GLY A 270 -8.85 15.59 -10.20
CA GLY A 270 -7.60 16.10 -10.78
C GLY A 270 -7.13 17.42 -10.18
N LEU A 271 -7.56 17.76 -8.96
CA LEU A 271 -7.26 19.02 -8.31
C LEU A 271 -6.11 18.82 -7.30
N LEU A 272 -4.98 19.50 -7.53
CA LEU A 272 -3.83 19.39 -6.62
C LEU A 272 -4.09 20.20 -5.35
N ASP A 273 -4.03 19.54 -4.19
CA ASP A 273 -4.21 20.15 -2.87
C ASP A 273 -3.00 19.83 -1.98
N LEU A 274 -2.27 20.88 -1.58
CA LEU A 274 -1.10 20.82 -0.70
C LEU A 274 -1.38 21.30 0.73
N GLY A 275 -2.60 21.71 1.03
CA GLY A 275 -3.05 22.14 2.35
C GLY A 275 -4.01 21.17 3.05
N TYR A 276 -4.18 19.99 2.50
CA TYR A 276 -5.23 19.05 2.89
C TYR A 276 -5.18 18.62 4.37
N ILE A 277 -4.00 18.63 4.99
CA ILE A 277 -3.83 18.30 6.41
C ILE A 277 -4.65 19.23 7.34
N ALA A 278 -4.95 20.44 6.91
CA ALA A 278 -5.76 21.39 7.66
C ALA A 278 -7.19 20.87 7.90
N PHE A 279 -7.75 20.09 6.99
CA PHE A 279 -9.07 19.49 7.17
C PHE A 279 -9.05 18.38 8.22
N LEU A 280 -8.01 17.58 8.28
CA LEU A 280 -7.77 16.63 9.37
C LEU A 280 -7.62 17.38 10.69
N GLY A 281 -6.80 18.44 10.70
CA GLY A 281 -6.55 19.29 11.85
C GLY A 281 -7.83 19.96 12.36
N SER A 282 -8.69 20.47 11.48
CA SER A 282 -9.95 21.11 11.88
C SER A 282 -10.88 20.16 12.63
N GLY A 283 -10.99 18.89 12.15
CA GLY A 283 -11.74 17.87 12.88
C GLY A 283 -11.13 17.55 14.26
N ALA A 284 -9.81 17.46 14.32
CA ALA A 284 -9.10 17.16 15.55
C ALA A 284 -9.23 18.31 16.58
N TYR A 285 -9.08 19.55 16.15
CA TYR A 285 -9.26 20.70 17.04
C TYR A 285 -10.71 20.84 17.53
N VAL A 286 -11.70 20.57 16.69
CA VAL A 286 -13.10 20.56 17.12
C VAL A 286 -13.31 19.51 18.21
N ALA A 287 -12.78 18.31 18.04
CA ALA A 287 -12.87 17.26 19.06
C ALA A 287 -12.15 17.66 20.36
N ALA A 288 -10.97 18.25 20.25
CA ALA A 288 -10.20 18.71 21.40
C ALA A 288 -10.90 19.85 22.18
N MET A 289 -11.44 20.84 21.48
CA MET A 289 -12.16 21.98 22.10
C MET A 289 -13.47 21.57 22.75
N LEU A 290 -14.14 20.53 22.25
CA LEU A 290 -15.39 20.00 22.79
C LEU A 290 -15.17 18.84 23.77
N SER A 291 -13.92 18.51 24.11
CA SER A 291 -13.57 17.45 25.06
C SER A 291 -13.61 17.97 26.51
N GLU A 292 -13.60 17.04 27.45
CA GLU A 292 -13.47 17.33 28.90
C GLU A 292 -12.01 17.55 29.34
N SER A 293 -11.12 17.96 28.41
CA SER A 293 -9.75 18.31 28.77
C SER A 293 -9.72 19.57 29.65
N ALA A 294 -8.82 19.59 30.63
CA ALA A 294 -8.58 20.79 31.45
C ALA A 294 -8.13 22.03 30.66
N PHE A 295 -7.69 21.83 29.43
CA PHE A 295 -7.24 22.88 28.51
C PHE A 295 -8.26 23.15 27.38
N ALA A 296 -9.41 22.47 27.39
CA ALA A 296 -10.55 22.79 26.52
C ALA A 296 -11.18 24.10 26.96
N THR A 297 -11.59 24.92 25.98
CA THR A 297 -12.08 26.28 26.25
C THR A 297 -13.58 26.41 26.10
N ILE A 298 -14.25 25.36 25.65
CA ILE A 298 -15.70 25.34 25.42
C ILE A 298 -16.36 24.42 26.45
N ASP A 299 -17.18 24.98 27.37
CA ASP A 299 -17.93 24.22 28.40
C ASP A 299 -19.17 23.50 27.84
N TRP A 300 -19.04 22.92 26.66
CA TRP A 300 -20.09 22.11 26.05
C TRP A 300 -19.52 20.80 25.55
N HIS A 301 -19.88 19.71 26.22
CA HIS A 301 -19.34 18.38 25.98
C HIS A 301 -20.45 17.47 25.44
N PRO A 302 -20.74 17.55 24.11
CA PRO A 302 -21.73 16.69 23.49
C PRO A 302 -21.21 15.24 23.35
N PRO A 303 -22.11 14.25 23.22
CA PRO A 303 -21.71 12.87 23.03
C PRO A 303 -20.87 12.71 21.74
N PHE A 304 -19.92 11.81 21.77
CA PHE A 304 -18.92 11.65 20.70
C PHE A 304 -19.49 11.60 19.26
N PRO A 305 -20.60 10.88 18.94
CA PRO A 305 -21.15 10.90 17.59
C PRO A 305 -21.52 12.31 17.09
N VAL A 306 -21.93 13.18 18.01
CA VAL A 306 -22.25 14.58 17.68
C VAL A 306 -20.96 15.36 17.44
N VAL A 307 -19.91 15.15 18.25
CA VAL A 307 -18.59 15.76 18.06
C VAL A 307 -18.01 15.40 16.69
N VAL A 308 -18.08 14.12 16.32
CA VAL A 308 -17.62 13.61 15.01
C VAL A 308 -18.35 14.33 13.86
N LEU A 309 -19.68 14.46 13.98
CA LEU A 309 -20.47 15.13 12.95
C LEU A 309 -20.14 16.63 12.87
N ILE A 310 -19.99 17.31 14.00
CA ILE A 310 -19.62 18.74 14.05
C ILE A 310 -18.24 18.93 13.43
N GLY A 311 -17.24 18.13 13.82
CA GLY A 311 -15.88 18.22 13.28
C GLY A 311 -15.83 17.98 11.77
N ALA A 312 -16.56 16.98 11.29
CA ALA A 312 -16.68 16.70 9.86
C ALA A 312 -17.38 17.84 9.09
N CYS A 313 -18.45 18.42 9.66
CA CYS A 313 -19.17 19.55 9.06
C CYS A 313 -18.31 20.83 9.04
N VAL A 314 -17.55 21.10 10.11
CA VAL A 314 -16.61 22.23 10.15
C VAL A 314 -15.53 22.05 9.08
N ALA A 315 -14.92 20.87 8.97
CA ALA A 315 -13.96 20.57 7.92
C ALA A 315 -14.56 20.74 6.51
N ALA A 316 -15.77 20.22 6.29
CA ALA A 316 -16.49 20.39 5.01
C ALA A 316 -16.77 21.87 4.70
N THR A 317 -17.15 22.65 5.69
CA THR A 317 -17.40 24.10 5.54
C THR A 317 -16.11 24.83 5.14
N LEU A 318 -14.98 24.50 5.79
CA LEU A 318 -13.68 25.02 5.38
C LEU A 318 -13.33 24.60 3.96
N GLY A 319 -13.62 23.36 3.57
CA GLY A 319 -13.47 22.87 2.19
C GLY A 319 -14.31 23.67 1.18
N LEU A 320 -15.54 24.03 1.52
CA LEU A 320 -16.40 24.90 0.71
C LEU A 320 -15.85 26.33 0.61
N ILE A 321 -15.43 26.91 1.75
CA ILE A 321 -14.89 28.28 1.80
C ILE A 321 -13.64 28.39 0.93
N ILE A 322 -12.76 27.41 0.97
CA ILE A 322 -11.51 27.43 0.23
C ILE A 322 -11.74 27.02 -1.22
N GLY A 323 -12.53 25.98 -1.44
CA GLY A 323 -12.86 25.53 -2.80
C GLY A 323 -13.51 26.64 -3.64
N SER A 324 -14.35 27.48 -3.05
CA SER A 324 -15.11 28.49 -3.81
C SER A 324 -14.24 29.55 -4.52
N PRO A 325 -13.32 30.27 -3.87
CA PRO A 325 -12.47 31.27 -4.56
C PRO A 325 -11.32 30.63 -5.34
N THR A 326 -10.74 29.54 -4.84
CA THR A 326 -9.55 28.91 -5.44
C THR A 326 -9.83 28.24 -6.76
N LEU A 327 -11.07 27.79 -6.98
CA LEU A 327 -11.46 27.12 -8.23
C LEU A 327 -11.67 28.07 -9.41
N ARG A 328 -11.52 29.39 -9.20
CA ARG A 328 -11.40 30.36 -10.28
C ARG A 328 -9.97 30.41 -10.83
N VAL A 329 -9.03 29.79 -10.12
CA VAL A 329 -7.62 29.69 -10.48
C VAL A 329 -7.38 28.27 -10.98
N SER A 330 -6.67 28.10 -12.08
CA SER A 330 -6.43 26.80 -12.70
C SER A 330 -4.97 26.36 -12.55
N GLY A 331 -4.75 25.05 -12.61
CA GLY A 331 -3.43 24.44 -12.63
C GLY A 331 -2.65 24.60 -11.33
N ASP A 332 -1.35 24.88 -11.42
CA ASP A 332 -0.40 24.88 -10.29
C ASP A 332 -0.68 25.99 -9.26
N TYR A 333 -1.36 27.05 -9.65
CA TYR A 333 -1.76 28.13 -8.74
C TYR A 333 -2.73 27.65 -7.64
N LEU A 334 -3.57 26.66 -7.94
CA LEU A 334 -4.45 26.06 -6.94
C LEU A 334 -3.63 25.40 -5.82
N ALA A 335 -2.56 24.70 -6.17
CA ALA A 335 -1.66 24.05 -5.19
C ALA A 335 -1.00 25.08 -4.25
N ILE A 336 -0.58 26.25 -4.79
CA ILE A 336 0.03 27.32 -4.00
C ILE A 336 -0.99 27.90 -3.01
N VAL A 337 -2.23 28.12 -3.44
CA VAL A 337 -3.27 28.68 -2.58
C VAL A 337 -3.69 27.70 -1.48
N THR A 338 -3.81 26.42 -1.81
CA THR A 338 -4.14 25.39 -0.80
C THR A 338 -2.99 25.20 0.20
N LEU A 339 -1.72 25.29 -0.24
CA LEU A 339 -0.57 25.31 0.66
C LEU A 339 -0.64 26.52 1.61
N GLY A 340 -0.89 27.71 1.06
CA GLY A 340 -1.07 28.91 1.87
C GLY A 340 -2.19 28.77 2.91
N PHE A 341 -3.30 28.13 2.52
CA PHE A 341 -4.38 27.82 3.46
C PHE A 341 -3.93 26.88 4.59
N GLY A 342 -3.21 25.79 4.27
CA GLY A 342 -2.69 24.86 5.28
C GLY A 342 -1.85 25.59 6.32
N GLU A 343 -0.99 26.52 5.88
CA GLU A 343 -0.16 27.31 6.79
C GLU A 343 -0.96 28.37 7.54
N ILE A 344 -1.95 29.02 6.91
CA ILE A 344 -2.87 29.94 7.58
C ILE A 344 -3.64 29.21 8.69
N PHE A 345 -4.13 28.00 8.42
CA PHE A 345 -4.79 27.18 9.44
C PHE A 345 -3.86 26.91 10.63
N ARG A 346 -2.64 26.45 10.37
CA ARG A 346 -1.63 26.18 11.40
C ARG A 346 -1.33 27.40 12.24
N LEU A 347 -1.07 28.55 11.59
CA LEU A 347 -0.80 29.82 12.26
C LEU A 347 -2.04 30.36 13.01
N ALA A 348 -3.23 30.14 12.50
CA ALA A 348 -4.45 30.50 13.21
C ALA A 348 -4.56 29.70 14.52
N MET A 349 -4.37 28.36 14.46
CA MET A 349 -4.38 27.52 15.67
C MET A 349 -3.26 27.89 16.65
N PHE A 350 -2.12 28.35 16.16
CA PHE A 350 -1.00 28.80 16.97
C PHE A 350 -1.28 30.12 17.71
N ASN A 351 -2.02 31.05 17.08
CA ASN A 351 -2.27 32.40 17.63
C ASN A 351 -3.62 32.53 18.38
N LEU A 352 -4.44 31.47 18.44
CA LEU A 352 -5.67 31.47 19.25
C LEU A 352 -5.38 31.10 20.73
N ASP A 353 -4.43 31.81 21.34
CA ASP A 353 -3.81 31.52 22.64
C ASP A 353 -4.32 32.44 23.80
N GLY A 354 -5.19 33.36 23.51
CA GLY A 354 -5.65 34.37 24.48
C GLY A 354 -4.71 35.58 24.64
N ILE A 355 -3.56 35.58 23.94
CA ILE A 355 -2.58 36.69 23.93
C ILE A 355 -2.63 37.42 22.59
N ASN A 356 -2.47 36.68 21.50
CA ASN A 356 -2.49 37.21 20.13
C ASN A 356 -3.88 37.13 19.48
N GLY A 357 -4.78 36.37 20.06
CA GLY A 357 -6.16 36.16 19.61
C GLY A 357 -7.06 35.69 20.74
N PRO A 358 -8.32 35.29 20.46
CA PRO A 358 -9.17 34.68 21.45
C PRO A 358 -8.59 33.36 21.97
N LEU A 359 -8.83 33.06 23.25
CA LEU A 359 -8.39 31.80 23.85
C LEU A 359 -9.28 30.65 23.36
N LEU A 360 -8.83 29.89 22.36
CA LEU A 360 -9.57 28.75 21.81
C LEU A 360 -8.75 27.46 21.75
N THR A 361 -7.45 27.55 21.46
CA THR A 361 -6.61 26.39 21.14
C THR A 361 -5.42 26.19 22.06
N ASN A 362 -5.26 27.07 23.07
CA ASN A 362 -4.06 27.11 23.94
C ASN A 362 -2.73 27.35 23.16
N GLY A 363 -2.83 27.82 21.91
CA GLY A 363 -1.72 28.23 21.08
C GLY A 363 -0.68 27.13 20.80
N PRO A 364 0.63 27.46 20.96
CA PRO A 364 1.71 26.51 20.66
C PRO A 364 1.66 25.21 21.47
N ASN A 365 1.18 25.29 22.71
CA ASN A 365 1.07 24.12 23.59
C ASN A 365 -0.02 23.16 23.18
N GLY A 366 -1.01 23.64 22.41
CA GLY A 366 -2.15 22.86 21.99
C GLY A 366 -3.07 22.46 23.13
N ILE A 367 -3.93 21.49 22.90
CA ILE A 367 -4.87 20.94 23.89
C ILE A 367 -4.41 19.52 24.26
N PRO A 368 -3.63 19.35 25.33
CA PRO A 368 -3.25 18.03 25.83
C PRO A 368 -4.32 17.48 26.78
N GLY A 369 -4.17 16.20 27.14
CA GLY A 369 -5.02 15.55 28.14
C GLY A 369 -6.47 15.36 27.67
N ILE A 370 -6.67 15.12 26.38
CA ILE A 370 -7.98 14.78 25.83
C ILE A 370 -8.38 13.42 26.41
N PRO A 371 -9.54 13.30 27.08
CA PRO A 371 -9.93 12.06 27.73
C PRO A 371 -10.22 10.95 26.73
N GLU A 372 -10.15 9.72 27.21
CA GLU A 372 -10.47 8.54 26.43
C GLU A 372 -11.94 8.55 25.98
N LEU A 373 -12.14 8.01 24.80
CA LEU A 373 -13.46 7.94 24.21
C LEU A 373 -14.37 7.01 25.01
N GLN A 374 -15.59 7.46 25.28
CA GLN A 374 -16.64 6.65 25.90
C GLN A 374 -17.87 6.62 25.00
N ILE A 375 -18.31 5.43 24.59
CA ILE A 375 -19.52 5.25 23.78
C ILE A 375 -20.41 4.21 24.43
N GLY A 376 -21.61 4.60 24.89
CA GLY A 376 -22.60 3.68 25.44
C GLY A 376 -22.11 2.88 26.65
N GLY A 377 -21.19 3.45 27.45
CA GLY A 377 -20.60 2.79 28.62
C GLY A 377 -19.35 1.96 28.32
N PHE A 378 -18.94 1.85 27.06
CA PHE A 378 -17.66 1.26 26.67
C PHE A 378 -16.58 2.34 26.68
N ASN A 379 -15.53 2.14 27.50
CA ASN A 379 -14.37 3.02 27.56
C ASN A 379 -13.26 2.46 26.67
N PHE A 380 -12.80 3.25 25.71
CA PHE A 380 -11.76 2.85 24.75
C PHE A 380 -10.35 2.81 25.37
N GLY A 381 -10.17 3.42 26.54
CA GLY A 381 -8.91 3.38 27.29
C GLY A 381 -8.69 2.09 28.07
N ASP A 382 -9.75 1.35 28.36
CA ASP A 382 -9.68 0.14 29.20
C ASP A 382 -9.16 -1.05 28.41
N GLU A 383 -8.40 -1.92 29.10
CA GLU A 383 -7.95 -3.18 28.54
C GLU A 383 -9.08 -4.20 28.60
N HIS A 384 -9.31 -4.88 27.49
CA HIS A 384 -10.34 -5.91 27.37
C HIS A 384 -9.74 -7.26 27.01
N THR A 385 -10.05 -8.29 27.78
CA THR A 385 -9.61 -9.65 27.48
C THR A 385 -10.64 -10.35 26.60
N VAL A 386 -10.27 -10.65 25.36
CA VAL A 386 -11.11 -11.39 24.42
C VAL A 386 -10.40 -12.66 24.00
N ALA A 387 -11.01 -13.81 24.23
CA ALA A 387 -10.45 -15.13 23.91
C ALA A 387 -9.06 -15.41 24.52
N GLY A 388 -8.76 -14.84 25.70
CA GLY A 388 -7.48 -15.01 26.39
C GLY A 388 -6.36 -14.08 25.89
N LEU A 389 -6.66 -13.16 24.99
CA LEU A 389 -5.74 -12.11 24.53
C LEU A 389 -6.16 -10.76 25.10
N GLU A 390 -5.22 -10.01 25.63
CA GLU A 390 -5.41 -8.67 26.12
C GLU A 390 -5.41 -7.70 24.95
N LEU A 391 -6.53 -7.01 24.77
CA LEU A 391 -6.69 -5.95 23.79
C LEU A 391 -6.56 -4.61 24.51
N GLY A 392 -5.43 -3.94 24.32
CA GLY A 392 -5.15 -2.64 24.90
C GLY A 392 -5.90 -1.50 24.22
N ARG A 393 -5.66 -0.30 24.71
CA ARG A 393 -6.23 0.97 24.25
C ARG A 393 -6.19 1.12 22.71
N PHE A 394 -5.04 0.96 22.09
CA PHE A 394 -4.88 1.14 20.64
C PHE A 394 -5.65 0.10 19.83
N SER A 395 -5.85 -1.11 20.36
CA SER A 395 -6.69 -2.12 19.71
C SER A 395 -8.16 -1.69 19.65
N ASN A 396 -8.67 -1.05 20.70
CA ASN A 396 -10.04 -0.52 20.72
C ASN A 396 -10.23 0.59 19.68
N TYR A 397 -9.29 1.56 19.62
CA TYR A 397 -9.30 2.59 18.59
C TYR A 397 -9.14 2.03 17.18
N TYR A 398 -8.36 0.95 17.01
CA TYR A 398 -8.22 0.27 15.73
C TYR A 398 -9.57 -0.24 15.19
N PHE A 399 -10.39 -0.88 16.02
CA PHE A 399 -11.71 -1.34 15.59
C PHE A 399 -12.64 -0.17 15.22
N LEU A 400 -12.60 0.94 15.96
CA LEU A 400 -13.33 2.14 15.59
C LEU A 400 -12.87 2.69 14.23
N LEU A 401 -11.56 2.79 14.03
CA LEU A 401 -10.97 3.23 12.78
C LEU A 401 -11.25 2.26 11.62
N LEU A 402 -11.37 0.96 11.89
CA LEU A 402 -11.79 0.00 10.89
C LEU A 402 -13.22 0.25 10.40
N ILE A 403 -14.12 0.64 11.29
CA ILE A 403 -15.48 1.08 10.94
C ILE A 403 -15.42 2.37 10.12
N LEU A 404 -14.62 3.35 10.54
CA LEU A 404 -14.43 4.59 9.81
C LEU A 404 -13.91 4.35 8.40
N ILE A 405 -12.84 3.56 8.25
CA ILE A 405 -12.26 3.32 6.92
C ILE A 405 -13.21 2.53 6.02
N ALA A 406 -14.02 1.61 6.58
CA ALA A 406 -15.08 0.93 5.84
C ALA A 406 -16.11 1.93 5.31
N PHE A 407 -16.50 2.91 6.13
CA PHE A 407 -17.40 3.99 5.72
C PHE A 407 -16.76 4.87 4.62
N VAL A 408 -15.50 5.28 4.78
CA VAL A 408 -14.76 6.10 3.81
C VAL A 408 -14.63 5.36 2.47
N ILE A 409 -14.30 4.07 2.50
CA ILE A 409 -14.23 3.21 1.30
C ILE A 409 -15.60 3.11 0.62
N LEU A 410 -16.68 2.93 1.40
CA LEU A 410 -18.03 2.87 0.87
C LEU A 410 -18.40 4.17 0.15
N VAL A 411 -18.14 5.32 0.78
CA VAL A 411 -18.41 6.65 0.20
C VAL A 411 -17.61 6.83 -1.09
N PHE A 412 -16.30 6.57 -1.07
CA PHE A 412 -15.45 6.66 -2.26
C PHE A 412 -15.94 5.76 -3.40
N ALA A 413 -16.24 4.48 -3.11
CA ALA A 413 -16.70 3.53 -4.12
C ALA A 413 -18.02 3.96 -4.76
N ARG A 414 -18.99 4.42 -3.95
CA ARG A 414 -20.28 4.92 -4.44
C ARG A 414 -20.15 6.18 -5.28
N LEU A 415 -19.28 7.11 -4.86
CA LEU A 415 -19.01 8.32 -5.62
C LEU A 415 -18.32 8.02 -6.95
N ASN A 416 -17.31 7.16 -6.95
CA ASN A 416 -16.58 6.80 -8.17
C ASN A 416 -17.48 6.15 -9.24
N GLU A 417 -18.52 5.39 -8.85
CA GLU A 417 -19.47 4.77 -9.77
C GLU A 417 -20.68 5.68 -10.12
N SER A 418 -20.82 6.82 -9.45
CA SER A 418 -21.94 7.76 -9.58
C SER A 418 -21.83 8.66 -10.82
N ARG A 419 -22.89 9.45 -11.07
CA ARG A 419 -22.86 10.54 -12.09
C ARG A 419 -21.86 11.63 -11.70
N ILE A 420 -21.73 11.92 -10.39
CA ILE A 420 -20.79 12.89 -9.85
C ILE A 420 -19.35 12.45 -10.15
N GLY A 421 -19.01 11.20 -9.86
CA GLY A 421 -17.66 10.65 -10.13
C GLY A 421 -17.31 10.66 -11.61
N ARG A 422 -18.27 10.37 -12.50
CA ARG A 422 -18.02 10.51 -13.95
C ARG A 422 -17.79 11.96 -14.36
N GLY A 423 -18.50 12.91 -13.75
CA GLY A 423 -18.27 14.34 -13.96
C GLY A 423 -16.87 14.77 -13.52
N TRP A 424 -16.40 14.30 -12.36
CA TRP A 424 -15.03 14.57 -11.90
C TRP A 424 -13.97 14.02 -12.84
N VAL A 425 -14.13 12.80 -13.32
CA VAL A 425 -13.20 12.20 -14.29
C VAL A 425 -13.18 13.02 -15.59
N ALA A 426 -14.33 13.46 -16.09
CA ALA A 426 -14.40 14.30 -17.29
C ALA A 426 -13.67 15.65 -17.08
N ILE A 427 -13.82 16.27 -15.91
CA ILE A 427 -13.12 17.51 -15.54
C ILE A 427 -11.60 17.29 -15.48
N ARG A 428 -11.15 16.15 -14.95
CA ARG A 428 -9.74 15.81 -14.84
C ARG A 428 -9.08 15.62 -16.21
N GLU A 429 -9.78 15.03 -17.17
CA GLU A 429 -9.26 14.80 -18.53
C GLU A 429 -9.18 16.11 -19.34
N ASP A 430 -10.31 16.84 -19.43
CA ASP A 430 -10.35 18.16 -20.07
C ASP A 430 -11.49 18.99 -19.48
N GLU A 431 -11.12 20.02 -18.72
CA GLU A 431 -12.08 20.92 -18.05
C GLU A 431 -12.94 21.69 -19.04
N LYS A 432 -12.33 22.16 -20.15
CA LYS A 432 -13.06 22.96 -21.16
C LYS A 432 -14.01 22.11 -21.97
N ALA A 433 -13.60 20.89 -22.33
CA ALA A 433 -14.48 19.95 -23.01
C ALA A 433 -15.65 19.52 -22.11
N ALA A 434 -15.41 19.26 -20.82
CA ALA A 434 -16.47 18.94 -19.87
C ALA A 434 -17.48 20.09 -19.74
N GLU A 435 -17.02 21.34 -19.64
CA GLU A 435 -17.88 22.53 -19.59
C GLU A 435 -18.71 22.67 -20.87
N ALA A 436 -18.09 22.49 -22.04
CA ALA A 436 -18.78 22.54 -23.33
C ALA A 436 -19.87 21.46 -23.46
N MET A 437 -19.70 20.31 -22.79
CA MET A 437 -20.70 19.25 -22.72
C MET A 437 -21.78 19.48 -21.64
N GLY A 438 -21.77 20.65 -20.98
CA GLY A 438 -22.79 21.05 -19.99
C GLY A 438 -22.54 20.54 -18.58
N VAL A 439 -21.33 20.06 -18.26
CA VAL A 439 -20.95 19.67 -16.91
C VAL A 439 -20.77 20.92 -16.04
N ASN A 440 -21.40 20.98 -14.88
CA ASN A 440 -21.18 22.06 -13.92
C ASN A 440 -19.84 21.88 -13.22
N VAL A 441 -18.77 22.37 -13.88
CA VAL A 441 -17.39 22.22 -13.42
C VAL A 441 -17.18 22.81 -12.04
N PHE A 442 -17.61 24.08 -11.83
CA PHE A 442 -17.45 24.76 -10.55
C PHE A 442 -18.11 24.01 -9.41
N GLY A 443 -19.39 23.64 -9.55
CA GLY A 443 -20.15 22.95 -8.49
C GLY A 443 -19.54 21.59 -8.15
N LEU A 444 -19.05 20.84 -9.14
CA LEU A 444 -18.42 19.53 -8.91
C LEU A 444 -17.05 19.64 -8.24
N LYS A 445 -16.25 20.65 -8.59
CA LYS A 445 -14.96 20.90 -7.92
C LYS A 445 -15.17 21.27 -6.45
N VAL A 446 -16.07 22.20 -6.16
CA VAL A 446 -16.42 22.60 -4.77
C VAL A 446 -16.91 21.40 -3.98
N LEU A 447 -17.74 20.53 -4.60
CA LEU A 447 -18.26 19.32 -3.97
C LEU A 447 -17.14 18.31 -3.65
N ALA A 448 -16.12 18.20 -4.53
CA ALA A 448 -14.97 17.32 -4.27
C ALA A 448 -14.19 17.77 -3.02
N PHE A 449 -13.92 19.08 -2.90
CA PHE A 449 -13.29 19.64 -1.70
C PHE A 449 -14.15 19.44 -0.45
N ALA A 450 -15.44 19.71 -0.51
CA ALA A 450 -16.32 19.55 0.64
C ALA A 450 -16.39 18.10 1.15
N ILE A 451 -16.56 17.14 0.25
CA ILE A 451 -16.64 15.72 0.62
C ILE A 451 -15.26 15.22 1.09
N GLY A 452 -14.18 15.56 0.39
CA GLY A 452 -12.83 15.22 0.80
C GLY A 452 -12.54 15.74 2.22
N ALA A 453 -12.79 17.02 2.47
CA ALA A 453 -12.62 17.66 3.76
C ALA A 453 -13.50 17.04 4.85
N PHE A 454 -14.75 16.70 4.53
CA PHE A 454 -15.66 15.99 5.46
C PHE A 454 -15.05 14.67 5.94
N LEU A 455 -14.52 13.86 5.01
CA LEU A 455 -13.91 12.58 5.35
C LEU A 455 -12.62 12.74 6.16
N ALA A 456 -11.81 13.77 5.86
CA ALA A 456 -10.64 14.10 6.65
C ALA A 456 -11.02 14.57 8.07
N GLY A 457 -12.06 15.39 8.20
CA GLY A 457 -12.59 15.84 9.49
C GLY A 457 -13.05 14.68 10.37
N LEU A 458 -13.73 13.67 9.79
CA LEU A 458 -14.09 12.45 10.52
C LEU A 458 -12.86 11.74 11.10
N ALA A 459 -11.81 11.58 10.30
CA ALA A 459 -10.58 10.94 10.77
C ALA A 459 -9.87 11.78 11.85
N GLY A 460 -9.90 13.11 11.70
CA GLY A 460 -9.32 14.05 12.66
C GLY A 460 -9.95 13.99 14.04
N THR A 461 -11.27 13.88 14.14
CA THR A 461 -11.96 13.77 15.43
C THR A 461 -11.55 12.53 16.22
N ILE A 462 -11.38 11.38 15.55
CA ILE A 462 -10.92 10.16 16.21
C ILE A 462 -9.44 10.28 16.58
N LYS A 463 -8.62 10.88 15.70
CA LYS A 463 -7.19 11.11 15.95
C LYS A 463 -6.94 11.89 17.24
N ALA A 464 -7.74 12.92 17.52
CA ALA A 464 -7.60 13.73 18.73
C ALA A 464 -7.68 12.91 20.02
N HIS A 465 -8.65 12.00 20.10
CA HIS A 465 -8.80 11.10 21.25
C HIS A 465 -7.74 10.00 21.28
N GLN A 466 -7.37 9.46 20.11
CA GLN A 466 -6.34 8.42 20.00
C GLN A 466 -4.96 8.93 20.41
N ASP A 467 -4.59 10.17 20.02
CA ASP A 467 -3.30 10.79 20.39
C ASP A 467 -3.36 11.44 21.80
N ALA A 468 -4.55 11.62 22.37
CA ALA A 468 -4.83 12.31 23.64
C ALA A 468 -4.29 13.76 23.70
N ALA A 469 -3.87 14.32 22.57
CA ALA A 469 -3.37 15.68 22.45
C ALA A 469 -3.46 16.18 21.00
N VAL A 470 -3.70 17.47 20.84
CA VAL A 470 -3.70 18.16 19.54
C VAL A 470 -2.83 19.39 19.63
N SER A 471 -1.85 19.54 18.73
CA SER A 471 -0.98 20.72 18.65
C SER A 471 -0.83 21.21 17.20
N PRO A 472 -0.53 22.51 16.98
CA PRO A 472 -0.40 23.06 15.62
C PRO A 472 0.72 22.41 14.81
N ASP A 473 1.78 21.94 15.45
CA ASP A 473 2.94 21.33 14.81
C ASP A 473 2.67 19.94 14.23
N GLN A 474 1.53 19.33 14.55
CA GLN A 474 1.07 18.08 13.90
C GLN A 474 0.47 18.31 12.50
N TYR A 475 0.21 19.56 12.11
CA TYR A 475 -0.51 19.91 10.87
C TYR A 475 0.34 20.80 9.95
N ILE A 476 1.63 20.51 9.86
CA ILE A 476 2.58 21.20 8.98
C ILE A 476 2.42 20.76 7.52
N PHE A 477 2.90 21.59 6.60
CA PHE A 477 2.90 21.29 5.16
C PHE A 477 3.48 19.91 4.82
N LEU A 478 4.53 19.47 5.52
CA LEU A 478 5.18 18.18 5.26
C LEU A 478 4.19 17.00 5.37
N GLU A 479 3.26 17.02 6.30
CA GLU A 479 2.23 15.98 6.44
C GLU A 479 1.24 16.00 5.26
N SER A 480 0.89 17.19 4.72
CA SER A 480 0.12 17.28 3.47
C SER A 480 0.87 16.68 2.29
N ALA A 481 2.17 16.96 2.18
CA ALA A 481 3.01 16.40 1.14
C ALA A 481 3.09 14.86 1.25
N PHE A 482 3.16 14.32 2.45
CA PHE A 482 3.11 12.87 2.68
C PHE A 482 1.76 12.27 2.29
N LEU A 483 0.64 12.94 2.59
CA LEU A 483 -0.69 12.49 2.15
C LEU A 483 -0.79 12.44 0.62
N LEU A 484 -0.34 13.49 -0.05
CA LEU A 484 -0.30 13.53 -1.51
C LEU A 484 0.61 12.43 -2.07
N ALA A 485 1.79 12.27 -1.48
CA ALA A 485 2.72 11.21 -1.84
C ALA A 485 2.11 9.82 -1.68
N ALA A 486 1.31 9.57 -0.63
CA ALA A 486 0.59 8.31 -0.44
C ALA A 486 -0.40 8.03 -1.59
N VAL A 487 -1.13 9.05 -2.03
CA VAL A 487 -2.08 8.93 -3.13
C VAL A 487 -1.37 8.68 -4.47
N VAL A 488 -0.28 9.43 -4.74
CA VAL A 488 0.50 9.30 -5.99
C VAL A 488 1.25 7.95 -6.03
N LEU A 489 2.00 7.63 -4.96
CA LEU A 489 2.75 6.38 -4.85
C LEU A 489 1.82 5.16 -4.93
N GLY A 490 0.70 5.23 -4.25
CA GLY A 490 -0.29 4.16 -4.24
C GLY A 490 -0.95 3.94 -5.59
N GLY A 491 -1.26 5.01 -6.29
CA GLY A 491 -1.98 5.05 -7.56
C GLY A 491 -3.29 5.82 -7.45
N MET A 492 -3.30 7.00 -8.05
CA MET A 492 -4.44 7.93 -8.04
C MET A 492 -5.71 7.27 -8.56
N GLY A 493 -6.84 7.55 -7.91
CA GLY A 493 -8.16 7.02 -8.28
C GLY A 493 -8.41 5.58 -7.83
N THR A 494 -7.48 4.93 -7.11
CA THR A 494 -7.65 3.56 -6.61
C THR A 494 -7.69 3.52 -5.08
N ILE A 495 -8.58 2.71 -4.51
CA ILE A 495 -8.68 2.52 -3.04
C ILE A 495 -7.50 1.68 -2.55
N ALA A 496 -7.27 0.53 -3.19
CA ALA A 496 -6.22 -0.40 -2.77
C ALA A 496 -4.82 0.22 -2.88
N GLY A 497 -4.58 1.02 -3.92
CA GLY A 497 -3.32 1.75 -4.08
C GLY A 497 -3.09 2.73 -2.95
N VAL A 498 -4.07 3.58 -2.65
CA VAL A 498 -3.94 4.58 -1.58
C VAL A 498 -3.75 3.94 -0.20
N LEU A 499 -4.43 2.82 0.08
CA LEU A 499 -4.21 2.04 1.31
C LEU A 499 -2.76 1.55 1.39
N LEU A 500 -2.23 0.99 0.32
CA LEU A 500 -0.83 0.54 0.26
C LEU A 500 0.15 1.71 0.39
N GLY A 501 -0.08 2.82 -0.32
CA GLY A 501 0.72 4.03 -0.21
C GLY A 501 0.75 4.58 1.21
N ALA A 502 -0.41 4.73 1.84
CA ALA A 502 -0.54 5.17 3.23
C ALA A 502 0.20 4.23 4.21
N THR A 503 0.07 2.92 4.02
CA THR A 503 0.77 1.93 4.84
C THR A 503 2.28 2.07 4.71
N ILE A 504 2.82 2.13 3.49
CA ILE A 504 4.25 2.27 3.26
C ILE A 504 4.77 3.57 3.90
N LEU A 505 4.06 4.69 3.69
CA LEU A 505 4.53 6.00 4.12
C LEU A 505 4.50 6.21 5.64
N LYS A 506 3.60 5.53 6.36
CA LYS A 506 3.57 5.60 7.83
C LYS A 506 4.37 4.48 8.49
N LEU A 507 4.40 3.28 7.90
CA LEU A 507 5.13 2.16 8.48
C LEU A 507 6.64 2.27 8.30
N LEU A 508 7.09 2.66 7.09
CA LEU A 508 8.52 2.66 6.75
C LEU A 508 9.35 3.62 7.64
N PRO A 509 8.95 4.90 7.85
CA PRO A 509 9.71 5.80 8.73
C PRO A 509 9.74 5.33 10.18
N GLU A 510 8.69 4.66 10.66
CA GLU A 510 8.61 4.16 12.02
C GLU A 510 9.54 2.97 12.27
N LYS A 511 9.61 2.04 11.32
CA LYS A 511 10.49 0.87 11.41
C LYS A 511 11.95 1.19 11.06
N LEU A 512 12.20 2.24 10.27
CA LEU A 512 13.55 2.71 9.94
C LEU A 512 14.03 3.85 10.86
N ARG A 513 13.60 3.86 12.12
CA ARG A 513 14.04 4.89 13.09
C ARG A 513 15.55 4.97 13.27
N PHE A 514 16.27 3.89 13.05
CA PHE A 514 17.71 3.90 13.14
C PHE A 514 18.39 4.75 12.03
N PHE A 515 17.69 4.99 10.90
CA PHE A 515 18.08 5.97 9.88
C PHE A 515 17.48 7.36 10.13
N SER A 516 17.21 7.74 11.36
CA SER A 516 16.44 8.93 11.74
C SER A 516 16.83 10.20 10.97
N GLU A 517 18.13 10.42 10.76
CA GLU A 517 18.66 11.58 10.03
C GLU A 517 18.44 11.49 8.51
N TYR A 518 18.47 10.29 7.94
CA TYR A 518 18.38 10.07 6.49
C TYR A 518 16.98 9.66 6.01
N ARG A 519 16.03 9.45 6.92
CA ARG A 519 14.69 8.93 6.56
C ARG A 519 13.96 9.80 5.53
N LEU A 520 14.05 11.13 5.64
CA LEU A 520 13.43 12.06 4.69
C LEU A 520 14.12 12.00 3.32
N MET A 521 15.43 11.86 3.30
CA MET A 521 16.20 11.70 2.07
C MET A 521 15.87 10.37 1.39
N LEU A 522 15.85 9.27 2.13
CA LEU A 522 15.47 7.94 1.61
C LEU A 522 14.04 7.95 1.07
N PHE A 523 13.14 8.66 1.77
CA PHE A 523 11.77 8.83 1.35
C PHE A 523 11.65 9.61 0.04
N GLY A 524 12.34 10.76 -0.06
CA GLY A 524 12.39 11.53 -1.30
C GLY A 524 12.97 10.73 -2.45
N LEU A 525 14.04 9.97 -2.20
CA LEU A 525 14.64 9.07 -3.18
C LEU A 525 13.64 7.99 -3.64
N LEU A 526 12.93 7.36 -2.70
CA LEU A 526 11.88 6.37 -3.03
C LEU A 526 10.82 6.96 -3.95
N LEU A 527 10.33 8.17 -3.64
CA LEU A 527 9.34 8.86 -4.48
C LEU A 527 9.88 9.13 -5.89
N VAL A 528 11.11 9.66 -6.01
CA VAL A 528 11.73 9.94 -7.32
C VAL A 528 11.89 8.66 -8.13
N LEU A 529 12.38 7.58 -7.51
CA LEU A 529 12.53 6.28 -8.18
C LEU A 529 11.17 5.73 -8.64
N MET A 530 10.15 5.80 -7.77
CA MET A 530 8.80 5.35 -8.12
C MET A 530 8.21 6.16 -9.27
N MET A 531 8.32 7.49 -9.24
CA MET A 531 7.84 8.35 -10.33
C MET A 531 8.59 8.09 -11.65
N ARG A 532 9.87 7.74 -11.57
CA ARG A 532 10.70 7.43 -12.76
C ARG A 532 10.37 6.07 -13.38
N PHE A 533 10.14 5.04 -12.54
CA PHE A 533 9.99 3.65 -13.01
C PHE A 533 8.54 3.18 -13.07
N ARG A 534 7.65 3.78 -12.26
CA ARG A 534 6.22 3.43 -12.17
C ARG A 534 5.36 4.69 -11.98
N PRO A 535 5.23 5.55 -13.01
CA PRO A 535 4.46 6.80 -12.90
C PRO A 535 2.96 6.57 -12.64
N GLU A 536 2.46 5.35 -12.90
CA GLU A 536 1.08 4.95 -12.63
C GLU A 536 0.81 4.61 -11.16
N GLY A 537 1.86 4.54 -10.32
CA GLY A 537 1.80 4.10 -8.93
C GLY A 537 1.88 2.57 -8.76
N LEU A 538 1.76 2.11 -7.51
CA LEU A 538 1.82 0.67 -7.16
C LEU A 538 0.64 -0.11 -7.74
N VAL A 539 -0.55 0.49 -7.73
CA VAL A 539 -1.78 -0.09 -8.27
C VAL A 539 -2.32 0.86 -9.34
N ALA A 540 -2.03 0.54 -10.59
CA ALA A 540 -2.52 1.34 -11.71
C ALA A 540 -4.06 1.30 -11.81
N SER A 541 -4.69 2.45 -12.04
CA SER A 541 -6.13 2.47 -12.30
C SER A 541 -6.42 1.88 -13.67
N ARG A 542 -7.42 1.00 -13.76
CA ARG A 542 -7.82 0.39 -15.04
C ARG A 542 -8.23 1.42 -16.08
N ARG A 543 -8.77 2.57 -15.65
CA ARG A 543 -9.15 3.67 -16.54
C ARG A 543 -7.91 4.28 -17.19
N ARG A 544 -6.86 4.54 -16.41
CA ARG A 544 -5.60 5.12 -16.90
C ARG A 544 -4.87 4.18 -17.86
N GLN A 545 -5.04 2.87 -17.72
CA GLN A 545 -4.50 1.88 -18.66
C GLN A 545 -5.23 1.86 -20.02
N LEU A 546 -6.44 2.46 -20.08
CA LEU A 546 -7.23 2.58 -21.29
C LEU A 546 -7.14 3.99 -21.91
N GLU A 547 -6.42 4.91 -21.27
CA GLU A 547 -6.13 6.25 -21.81
C GLU A 547 -5.14 6.11 -22.98
N PHE A 548 -5.43 6.77 -24.05
CA PHE A 548 -4.55 6.87 -25.23
C PHE A 548 -3.25 7.58 -24.81
N HIS A 549 -2.12 6.94 -24.98
CA HIS A 549 -0.82 7.58 -24.84
C HIS A 549 -0.38 7.96 -26.26
N GLU A 550 -0.10 9.24 -26.49
CA GLU A 550 0.43 9.73 -27.77
C GLU A 550 1.78 9.07 -28.18
N GLU A 551 2.44 8.39 -27.24
CA GLU A 551 3.70 7.67 -27.40
C GLU A 551 3.53 6.17 -27.76
N ASP A 552 2.31 5.65 -27.91
CA ASP A 552 2.08 4.28 -28.37
C ASP A 552 2.35 4.21 -29.88
N GLU A 553 3.62 3.95 -30.25
CA GLU A 553 4.08 3.83 -31.64
C GLU A 553 3.24 2.84 -32.46
N GLU A 554 2.79 1.73 -31.88
CA GLU A 554 1.95 0.74 -32.54
C GLU A 554 0.57 1.30 -32.93
N LEU A 555 0.01 2.17 -32.11
CA LEU A 555 -1.28 2.81 -32.36
C LEU A 555 -1.15 4.00 -33.32
N ALA A 556 -0.05 4.76 -33.24
CA ALA A 556 0.25 5.82 -34.19
C ALA A 556 0.40 5.26 -35.61
N VAL A 557 1.10 4.12 -35.74
CA VAL A 557 1.24 3.41 -37.03
C VAL A 557 -0.10 2.88 -37.53
N ALA A 558 -0.94 2.29 -36.67
CA ALA A 558 -2.26 1.76 -37.05
C ALA A 558 -3.21 2.89 -37.50
N VAL A 559 -3.19 4.04 -36.83
CA VAL A 559 -4.00 5.22 -37.22
C VAL A 559 -3.50 5.83 -38.53
N GLU A 560 -2.18 5.81 -38.76
CA GLU A 560 -1.58 6.30 -40.01
C GLU A 560 -1.88 5.39 -41.19
N GLU A 561 -1.85 4.05 -40.99
CA GLU A 561 -2.30 3.07 -41.99
C GLU A 561 -3.79 3.23 -42.34
N GLU A 562 -4.65 3.42 -41.34
CA GLU A 562 -6.09 3.61 -41.56
C GLU A 562 -6.37 4.94 -42.30
N ARG A 563 -5.57 5.97 -42.05
CA ARG A 563 -5.65 7.26 -42.72
C ARG A 563 -5.22 7.18 -44.18
N LEU A 564 -4.17 6.42 -44.49
CA LEU A 564 -3.70 6.17 -45.84
C LEU A 564 -4.72 5.35 -46.64
N ILE A 565 -5.37 4.36 -46.03
CA ILE A 565 -6.43 3.57 -46.67
C ILE A 565 -7.66 4.43 -47.00
N VAL A 566 -8.00 5.40 -46.16
CA VAL A 566 -9.12 6.34 -46.40
C VAL A 566 -8.77 7.38 -47.46
N GLU A 567 -7.50 7.76 -47.58
CA GLU A 567 -7.03 8.68 -48.64
C GLU A 567 -6.92 7.98 -50.00
N GLU A 568 -6.53 6.72 -50.06
CA GLU A 568 -6.51 5.92 -51.30
C GLU A 568 -7.92 5.56 -51.81
N ALA A 569 -8.94 5.59 -50.94
CA ALA A 569 -10.34 5.31 -51.28
C ALA A 569 -11.13 6.52 -51.76
N LYS A 570 -10.50 7.72 -51.79
CA LYS A 570 -11.07 8.98 -52.32
C LYS A 570 -10.50 9.29 -53.68
#